data_1bf4a17b04009992f266c9eab0286557
#
_entry.id   1bf4a17b04009992f266c9eab0286557
#
_cell.length_a   1.000
_cell.length_b   1.000
_cell.length_c   1.000
_cell.angle_alpha   90.00
_cell.angle_beta   90.00
_cell.angle_gamma   90.00
#
_symmetry.space_group_name_H-M   'P 1'
#
loop_
_entity.id
_entity.type
_entity.pdbx_description
1 polymer ?
#
loop_
_entity_poly.entity_id
_entity_poly.type
_entity_poly.pdbx_seq_one_letter_code
_entity_poly.pdbx_strand_id
1 'polypeptide(L)'
;MTDLPDAFDISPVPAPGPDAVAPPLFRGIYGMPMFVTIPTADLAASIDLWTRGLGFFELFGIPGQMTHLRRWAFQDVLLVAGTPDDTAPAASVSLACVLDQIDPIADALRALGVDAHPRDTMWNTRDIEVITPENARVIVTAAKVFDPDSVEGRTLRAVGIGTDDNESHV
;
A
#
# COMPACT_ATOMS: atom_id res chain seq x y z
N MET A 1 35.96 -9.90 5.19
CA MET A 1 35.08 -9.17 4.22
C MET A 1 33.75 -9.91 4.27
N THR A 2 32.74 -9.32 4.85
CA THR A 2 31.40 -9.93 4.91
C THR A 2 30.84 -9.92 3.49
N ASP A 3 30.61 -11.09 2.91
CA ASP A 3 29.89 -11.23 1.64
C ASP A 3 28.50 -10.62 1.86
N LEU A 4 28.27 -9.44 1.32
CA LEU A 4 26.93 -8.84 1.28
C LEU A 4 26.12 -9.62 0.21
N PRO A 5 24.87 -10.01 0.52
CA PRO A 5 24.03 -10.65 -0.48
C PRO A 5 23.87 -9.74 -1.70
N ASP A 6 23.81 -10.35 -2.89
CA ASP A 6 23.53 -9.59 -4.11
C ASP A 6 22.13 -8.97 -4.00
N ALA A 7 22.06 -7.65 -4.20
CA ALA A 7 20.80 -6.91 -4.12
C ALA A 7 19.75 -7.42 -5.14
N PHE A 8 20.20 -8.10 -6.19
CA PHE A 8 19.33 -8.65 -7.22
C PHE A 8 18.77 -10.03 -6.89
N ASP A 9 19.31 -10.75 -5.90
CA ASP A 9 18.81 -12.06 -5.48
C ASP A 9 17.36 -12.02 -4.99
N ILE A 10 16.95 -10.88 -4.41
CA ILE A 10 15.59 -10.65 -3.89
C ILE A 10 14.78 -9.68 -4.75
N SER A 11 15.36 -9.14 -5.82
CA SER A 11 14.71 -8.15 -6.69
C SER A 11 13.95 -8.86 -7.81
N PRO A 12 12.69 -8.49 -8.09
CA PRO A 12 11.99 -8.94 -9.29
C PRO A 12 12.58 -8.31 -10.58
N VAL A 13 13.39 -7.26 -10.45
CA VAL A 13 14.04 -6.59 -11.57
C VAL A 13 15.42 -7.20 -11.77
N PRO A 14 15.77 -7.69 -12.97
CA PRO A 14 17.06 -8.30 -13.24
C PRO A 14 18.20 -7.28 -13.14
N ALA A 15 19.42 -7.78 -12.95
CA ALA A 15 20.61 -6.95 -13.06
C ALA A 15 20.66 -6.24 -14.43
N PRO A 16 21.15 -4.99 -14.50
CA PRO A 16 21.29 -4.28 -15.76
C PRO A 16 22.19 -5.02 -16.76
N GLY A 17 21.74 -5.12 -18.01
CA GLY A 17 22.49 -5.78 -19.08
C GLY A 17 21.74 -5.75 -20.41
N PRO A 18 22.39 -6.11 -21.52
CA PRO A 18 21.75 -6.08 -22.83
C PRO A 18 20.60 -7.10 -22.96
N ASP A 19 20.63 -8.15 -22.15
CA ASP A 19 19.61 -9.22 -22.13
C ASP A 19 18.60 -9.04 -20.99
N ALA A 20 18.63 -7.92 -20.27
CA ALA A 20 17.71 -7.65 -19.17
C ALA A 20 16.27 -7.49 -19.69
N VAL A 21 15.38 -8.37 -19.24
CA VAL A 21 13.96 -8.36 -19.59
C VAL A 21 13.16 -7.92 -18.38
N ALA A 22 12.20 -7.01 -18.62
CA ALA A 22 11.29 -6.57 -17.56
C ALA A 22 10.55 -7.77 -16.96
N PRO A 23 10.38 -7.85 -15.62
CA PRO A 23 9.62 -8.92 -15.00
C PRO A 23 8.14 -8.83 -15.41
N PRO A 24 7.40 -9.94 -15.35
CA PRO A 24 5.96 -9.92 -15.55
C PRO A 24 5.28 -9.06 -14.48
N LEU A 25 4.07 -8.60 -14.78
CA LEU A 25 3.24 -7.91 -13.79
C LEU A 25 2.97 -8.85 -12.61
N PHE A 26 3.24 -8.39 -11.40
CA PHE A 26 3.03 -9.19 -10.21
C PHE A 26 1.58 -9.06 -9.74
N ARG A 27 0.79 -10.12 -9.89
CA ARG A 27 -0.64 -10.15 -9.55
C ARG A 27 -0.94 -10.78 -8.20
N GLY A 28 0.08 -11.31 -7.52
CA GLY A 28 -0.07 -11.88 -6.18
C GLY A 28 -0.22 -10.84 -5.08
N ILE A 29 -0.56 -11.29 -3.88
CA ILE A 29 -0.59 -10.48 -2.66
C ILE A 29 0.65 -10.81 -1.84
N TYR A 30 1.28 -9.83 -1.24
CA TYR A 30 2.41 -10.02 -0.34
C TYR A 30 2.15 -9.34 1.01
N GLY A 31 2.74 -9.92 2.06
CA GLY A 31 2.44 -9.58 3.46
C GLY A 31 3.06 -8.28 3.98
N MET A 32 3.87 -7.57 3.20
CA MET A 32 4.48 -6.29 3.58
C MET A 32 4.20 -5.21 2.54
N PRO A 33 2.97 -4.72 2.43
CA PRO A 33 2.66 -3.67 1.49
C PRO A 33 3.35 -2.36 1.86
N MET A 34 4.00 -1.76 0.89
CA MET A 34 4.40 -0.36 0.92
C MET A 34 3.83 0.30 -0.33
N PHE A 35 3.03 1.34 -0.17
CA PHE A 35 2.44 2.06 -1.29
C PHE A 35 2.33 3.55 -1.01
N VAL A 36 2.33 4.33 -2.08
CA VAL A 36 2.10 5.77 -2.01
C VAL A 36 0.62 6.03 -2.27
N THR A 37 -0.03 6.80 -1.39
CA THR A 37 -1.40 7.25 -1.60
C THR A 37 -1.39 8.66 -2.20
N ILE A 38 -2.06 8.82 -3.34
CA ILE A 38 -2.11 10.09 -4.08
C ILE A 38 -3.58 10.50 -4.23
N PRO A 39 -4.00 11.62 -3.64
CA PRO A 39 -5.32 12.18 -3.90
C PRO A 39 -5.37 12.74 -5.32
N THR A 40 -6.49 12.56 -6.01
CA THR A 40 -6.72 13.09 -7.35
C THR A 40 -8.13 13.63 -7.50
N ALA A 41 -8.25 14.78 -8.15
CA ALA A 41 -9.53 15.38 -8.49
C ALA A 41 -10.22 14.68 -9.67
N ASP A 42 -9.45 13.98 -10.52
CA ASP A 42 -9.96 13.20 -11.65
C ASP A 42 -9.36 11.78 -11.62
N LEU A 43 -10.09 10.88 -10.96
CA LEU A 43 -9.64 9.50 -10.78
C LEU A 43 -9.52 8.78 -12.13
N ALA A 44 -10.42 9.03 -13.08
CA ALA A 44 -10.42 8.36 -14.37
C ALA A 44 -9.20 8.76 -15.21
N ALA A 45 -8.92 10.06 -15.32
CA ALA A 45 -7.75 10.55 -16.03
C ALA A 45 -6.44 10.09 -15.38
N SER A 46 -6.39 10.03 -14.04
CA SER A 46 -5.22 9.52 -13.32
C SER A 46 -5.01 8.03 -13.59
N ILE A 47 -6.05 7.21 -13.53
CA ILE A 47 -5.97 5.78 -13.85
C ILE A 47 -5.44 5.59 -15.30
N ASP A 48 -5.97 6.33 -16.26
CA ASP A 48 -5.56 6.25 -17.66
C ASP A 48 -4.07 6.60 -17.85
N LEU A 49 -3.61 7.66 -17.20
CA LEU A 49 -2.19 8.03 -17.19
C LEU A 49 -1.30 6.92 -16.60
N TRP A 50 -1.66 6.40 -15.42
CA TRP A 50 -0.84 5.40 -14.73
C TRP A 50 -0.83 4.06 -15.45
N THR A 51 -1.98 3.63 -16.01
CA THR A 51 -2.07 2.34 -16.68
C THR A 51 -1.50 2.38 -18.08
N ARG A 52 -1.94 3.31 -18.92
CA ARG A 52 -1.51 3.40 -20.33
C ARG A 52 -0.19 4.12 -20.50
N GLY A 53 0.09 5.13 -19.66
CA GLY A 53 1.32 5.91 -19.73
C GLY A 53 2.49 5.26 -19.00
N LEU A 54 2.27 4.80 -17.77
CA LEU A 54 3.33 4.32 -16.88
C LEU A 54 3.40 2.79 -16.76
N GLY A 55 2.48 2.07 -17.40
CA GLY A 55 2.50 0.61 -17.48
C GLY A 55 2.08 -0.11 -16.18
N PHE A 56 1.30 0.56 -15.34
CA PHE A 56 0.64 -0.06 -14.21
C PHE A 56 -0.60 -0.83 -14.65
N PHE A 57 -1.15 -1.66 -13.79
CA PHE A 57 -2.47 -2.27 -13.98
C PHE A 57 -3.32 -2.04 -12.73
N GLU A 58 -4.62 -2.08 -12.90
CA GLU A 58 -5.55 -2.02 -11.78
C GLU A 58 -5.56 -3.36 -11.07
N LEU A 59 -5.09 -3.39 -9.81
CA LEU A 59 -5.13 -4.58 -8.97
C LEU A 59 -6.54 -4.79 -8.42
N PHE A 60 -7.13 -3.74 -7.87
CA PHE A 60 -8.54 -3.67 -7.47
C PHE A 60 -8.94 -2.20 -7.29
N GLY A 61 -10.24 -1.93 -7.18
CA GLY A 61 -10.73 -0.59 -6.93
C GLY A 61 -12.16 -0.55 -6.41
N ILE A 62 -12.52 0.61 -5.86
CA ILE A 62 -13.90 0.97 -5.50
C ILE A 62 -14.31 2.08 -6.47
N PRO A 63 -15.29 1.83 -7.36
CA PRO A 63 -15.67 2.79 -8.38
C PRO A 63 -15.93 4.19 -7.82
N GLY A 64 -15.32 5.20 -8.41
CA GLY A 64 -15.46 6.60 -8.03
C GLY A 64 -14.83 7.00 -6.69
N GLN A 65 -14.17 6.08 -5.98
CA GLN A 65 -13.56 6.35 -4.68
C GLN A 65 -12.04 6.15 -4.69
N MET A 66 -11.58 5.01 -5.14
CA MET A 66 -10.15 4.70 -5.13
C MET A 66 -9.81 3.56 -6.09
N THR A 67 -8.54 3.51 -6.50
CA THR A 67 -7.98 2.40 -7.28
C THR A 67 -6.57 2.09 -6.79
N HIS A 68 -6.32 0.81 -6.51
CA HIS A 68 -4.99 0.31 -6.21
C HIS A 68 -4.33 -0.14 -7.52
N LEU A 69 -3.28 0.54 -7.87
CA LEU A 69 -2.48 0.28 -9.05
C LEU A 69 -1.20 -0.42 -8.67
N ARG A 70 -0.77 -1.38 -9.48
CA ARG A 70 0.50 -2.08 -9.33
C ARG A 70 1.17 -2.26 -10.69
N ARG A 71 2.48 -2.37 -10.67
CA ARG A 71 3.29 -2.76 -11.83
C ARG A 71 4.06 -4.05 -11.50
N TRP A 72 5.19 -3.92 -10.84
CA TRP A 72 6.02 -5.02 -10.33
C TRP A 72 5.79 -5.20 -8.83
N ALA A 73 6.34 -6.25 -8.25
CA ALA A 73 6.31 -6.40 -6.79
C ALA A 73 6.88 -5.15 -6.10
N PHE A 74 6.21 -4.70 -5.04
CA PHE A 74 6.55 -3.51 -4.23
C PHE A 74 6.43 -2.16 -4.96
N GLN A 75 5.82 -2.12 -6.14
CA GLN A 75 5.54 -0.88 -6.88
C GLN A 75 4.04 -0.61 -6.90
N ASP A 76 3.54 -0.17 -5.78
CA ASP A 76 2.11 0.06 -5.55
C ASP A 76 1.79 1.54 -5.39
N VAL A 77 0.68 1.95 -5.97
CA VAL A 77 0.10 3.28 -5.83
C VAL A 77 -1.39 3.16 -5.55
N LEU A 78 -1.86 3.90 -4.58
CA LEU A 78 -3.27 4.03 -4.27
C LEU A 78 -3.75 5.41 -4.73
N LEU A 79 -4.51 5.45 -5.82
CA LEU A 79 -5.20 6.66 -6.24
C LEU A 79 -6.52 6.78 -5.47
N VAL A 80 -6.75 7.92 -4.84
CA VAL A 80 -7.96 8.18 -4.05
C VAL A 80 -8.65 9.43 -4.59
N ALA A 81 -9.95 9.33 -4.84
CA ALA A 81 -10.74 10.48 -5.25
C ALA A 81 -10.75 11.54 -4.14
N GLY A 82 -10.36 12.75 -4.46
CA GLY A 82 -10.30 13.87 -3.53
C GLY A 82 -9.63 15.09 -4.16
N THR A 83 -9.91 16.26 -3.62
CA THR A 83 -9.22 17.47 -4.04
C THR A 83 -7.89 17.54 -3.29
N PRO A 84 -6.74 17.63 -3.97
CA PRO A 84 -5.47 17.90 -3.32
C PRO A 84 -5.58 19.19 -2.50
N ASP A 85 -5.12 19.14 -1.25
CA ASP A 85 -5.05 20.30 -0.38
C ASP A 85 -3.61 20.84 -0.41
N ASP A 86 -3.44 22.08 -0.84
CA ASP A 86 -2.12 22.71 -0.92
C ASP A 86 -1.46 22.89 0.46
N THR A 87 -2.24 22.78 1.54
CA THR A 87 -1.75 22.88 2.92
C THR A 87 -1.42 21.53 3.53
N ALA A 88 -1.88 20.42 2.92
CA ALA A 88 -1.62 19.06 3.35
C ALA A 88 -0.48 18.43 2.52
N PRO A 89 0.18 17.36 3.03
CA PRO A 89 1.13 16.61 2.23
C PRO A 89 0.51 16.08 0.95
N ALA A 90 1.16 16.30 -0.18
CA ALA A 90 0.67 15.87 -1.50
C ALA A 90 0.56 14.34 -1.63
N ALA A 91 1.33 13.60 -0.83
CA ALA A 91 1.33 12.14 -0.82
C ALA A 91 1.43 11.60 0.60
N SER A 92 1.04 10.35 0.79
CA SER A 92 1.29 9.60 2.02
C SER A 92 2.03 8.29 1.71
N VAL A 93 2.81 7.82 2.67
CA VAL A 93 3.52 6.54 2.59
C VAL A 93 2.94 5.62 3.65
N SER A 94 2.50 4.43 3.23
CA SER A 94 2.05 3.38 4.14
C SER A 94 3.18 2.38 4.37
N LEU A 95 3.48 2.12 5.64
CA LEU A 95 4.51 1.19 6.09
C LEU A 95 3.85 0.04 6.84
N ALA A 96 4.11 -1.19 6.43
CA ALA A 96 3.58 -2.36 7.10
C ALA A 96 4.29 -2.60 8.44
N CYS A 97 3.53 -3.06 9.44
CA CYS A 97 4.04 -3.61 10.68
C CYS A 97 3.18 -4.81 11.12
N VAL A 98 3.55 -5.47 12.20
CA VAL A 98 2.70 -6.48 12.82
C VAL A 98 1.79 -5.85 13.88
N LEU A 99 0.65 -6.49 14.14
CA LEU A 99 -0.40 -5.93 14.99
C LEU A 99 0.09 -5.55 16.40
N ASP A 100 0.96 -6.39 16.97
CA ASP A 100 1.54 -6.17 18.31
C ASP A 100 2.47 -4.95 18.39
N GLN A 101 2.89 -4.39 17.27
CA GLN A 101 3.74 -3.19 17.21
C GLN A 101 2.93 -1.88 17.23
N ILE A 102 1.64 -1.92 16.94
CA ILE A 102 0.82 -0.72 16.79
C ILE A 102 0.79 0.12 18.06
N ASP A 103 0.40 -0.49 19.18
CA ASP A 103 0.28 0.26 20.46
C ASP A 103 1.65 0.75 20.98
N PRO A 104 2.73 -0.06 20.97
CA PRO A 104 4.08 0.43 21.27
C PRO A 104 4.58 1.58 20.40
N ILE A 105 4.29 1.55 19.08
CA ILE A 105 4.66 2.64 18.17
C ILE A 105 3.87 3.91 18.54
N ALA A 106 2.56 3.78 18.77
CA ALA A 106 1.73 4.92 19.18
C ALA A 106 2.22 5.55 20.49
N ASP A 107 2.59 4.72 21.49
CA ASP A 107 3.12 5.19 22.75
C ASP A 107 4.44 5.95 22.58
N ALA A 108 5.35 5.40 21.77
CA ALA A 108 6.62 6.04 21.45
C ALA A 108 6.44 7.39 20.75
N LEU A 109 5.52 7.46 19.78
CA LEU A 109 5.19 8.70 19.07
C LEU A 109 4.60 9.76 20.01
N ARG A 110 3.67 9.36 20.89
CA ARG A 110 3.09 10.27 21.90
C ARG A 110 4.14 10.77 22.88
N ALA A 111 5.10 9.93 23.27
CA ALA A 111 6.21 10.33 24.12
C ALA A 111 7.12 11.39 23.45
N LEU A 112 7.14 11.44 22.13
CA LEU A 112 7.83 12.47 21.33
C LEU A 112 6.93 13.70 21.04
N GLY A 113 5.71 13.74 21.60
CA GLY A 113 4.78 14.85 21.41
C GLY A 113 3.98 14.79 20.09
N VAL A 114 4.02 13.65 19.40
CA VAL A 114 3.25 13.45 18.17
C VAL A 114 1.86 12.93 18.52
N ASP A 115 0.83 13.51 17.89
CA ASP A 115 -0.55 13.05 18.02
C ASP A 115 -0.72 11.74 17.23
N ALA A 116 -0.70 10.60 17.94
CA ALA A 116 -0.70 9.26 17.36
C ALA A 116 -1.74 8.37 18.07
N HIS A 117 -2.84 8.12 17.37
CA HIS A 117 -3.95 7.30 17.86
C HIS A 117 -4.23 6.14 16.90
N PRO A 118 -4.06 4.88 17.38
CA PRO A 118 -4.43 3.70 16.60
C PRO A 118 -5.94 3.69 16.29
N ARG A 119 -6.28 3.34 15.06
CA ARG A 119 -7.66 3.18 14.62
C ARG A 119 -7.83 1.92 13.78
N ASP A 120 -8.96 1.25 13.92
CA ASP A 120 -9.34 0.18 13.03
C ASP A 120 -9.91 0.75 11.72
N THR A 121 -9.63 0.07 10.61
CA THR A 121 -10.07 0.50 9.29
C THR A 121 -11.01 -0.53 8.65
N MET A 122 -11.74 -0.10 7.64
CA MET A 122 -12.57 -0.98 6.83
C MET A 122 -11.77 -2.02 6.02
N TRP A 123 -10.44 -1.85 5.92
CA TRP A 123 -9.53 -2.74 5.20
C TRP A 123 -9.04 -3.91 6.05
N ASN A 124 -9.66 -4.16 7.20
CA ASN A 124 -9.24 -5.16 8.17
C ASN A 124 -7.80 -4.92 8.66
N THR A 125 -7.45 -3.63 8.82
CA THR A 125 -6.17 -3.20 9.39
C THR A 125 -6.38 -2.37 10.64
N ARG A 126 -5.31 -2.22 11.44
CA ARG A 126 -5.21 -1.25 12.52
C ARG A 126 -4.06 -0.31 12.17
N ASP A 127 -4.35 0.98 12.09
CA ASP A 127 -3.44 1.98 11.53
C ASP A 127 -3.13 3.07 12.55
N ILE A 128 -1.92 3.66 12.42
CA ILE A 128 -1.54 4.93 13.04
C ILE A 128 -1.19 5.89 11.91
N GLU A 129 -1.80 7.06 11.91
CA GLU A 129 -1.49 8.13 10.97
C GLU A 129 -0.75 9.25 11.69
N VAL A 130 0.36 9.72 11.10
CA VAL A 130 1.15 10.82 11.63
C VAL A 130 1.62 11.76 10.51
N ILE A 131 1.76 13.03 10.85
CA ILE A 131 2.45 14.01 10.01
C ILE A 131 3.83 14.24 10.62
N THR A 132 4.87 14.02 9.83
CA THR A 132 6.26 14.22 10.29
C THR A 132 6.62 15.71 10.34
N PRO A 133 7.72 16.09 11.03
CA PRO A 133 8.21 17.46 11.01
C PRO A 133 8.50 17.99 9.59
N GLU A 134 8.82 17.12 8.66
CA GLU A 134 9.07 17.43 7.25
C GLU A 134 7.77 17.52 6.42
N ASN A 135 6.62 17.54 7.08
CA ASN A 135 5.30 17.55 6.43
C ASN A 135 5.05 16.33 5.51
N ALA A 136 5.61 15.18 5.87
CA ALA A 136 5.28 13.92 5.21
C ALA A 136 4.17 13.20 6.00
N ARG A 137 3.16 12.69 5.30
CA ARG A 137 2.11 11.87 5.89
C ARG A 137 2.53 10.40 5.88
N VAL A 138 2.66 9.82 7.04
CA VAL A 138 3.04 8.40 7.21
C VAL A 138 1.89 7.65 7.86
N ILE A 139 1.58 6.49 7.33
CA ILE A 139 0.58 5.57 7.88
C ILE A 139 1.30 4.26 8.22
N VAL A 140 1.38 3.94 9.50
CA VAL A 140 1.84 2.61 9.94
C VAL A 140 0.62 1.70 10.00
N THR A 141 0.64 0.62 9.25
CA THR A 141 -0.51 -0.26 9.05
C THR A 141 -0.19 -1.71 9.43
N ALA A 142 -1.07 -2.34 10.18
CA ALA A 142 -0.99 -3.75 10.55
C ALA A 142 -2.27 -4.48 10.13
N ALA A 143 -2.10 -5.56 9.36
CA ALA A 143 -3.22 -6.43 9.02
C ALA A 143 -3.73 -7.18 10.27
N LYS A 144 -5.05 -7.28 10.40
CA LYS A 144 -5.72 -8.18 11.36
C LYS A 144 -5.98 -9.53 10.71
N VAL A 145 -6.14 -10.56 11.53
CA VAL A 145 -6.56 -11.88 11.03
C VAL A 145 -7.86 -11.72 10.22
N PHE A 146 -7.87 -12.29 9.03
CA PHE A 146 -9.04 -12.21 8.15
C PHE A 146 -10.15 -13.11 8.68
N ASP A 147 -11.28 -12.52 9.01
CA ASP A 147 -12.52 -13.20 9.35
C ASP A 147 -13.55 -12.90 8.26
N PRO A 148 -13.90 -13.90 7.42
CA PRO A 148 -14.82 -13.72 6.32
C PRO A 148 -16.24 -13.31 6.76
N ASP A 149 -16.63 -13.58 7.99
CA ASP A 149 -17.95 -13.30 8.53
C ASP A 149 -18.01 -11.94 9.26
N SER A 150 -16.87 -11.29 9.46
CA SER A 150 -16.82 -9.93 9.99
C SER A 150 -17.40 -8.90 8.99
N VAL A 151 -17.68 -7.69 9.46
CA VAL A 151 -18.13 -6.58 8.59
C VAL A 151 -17.04 -6.25 7.56
N GLU A 152 -15.81 -6.17 8.03
CA GLU A 152 -14.61 -5.90 7.22
C GLU A 152 -14.38 -7.02 6.19
N GLY A 153 -14.49 -8.28 6.60
CA GLY A 153 -14.32 -9.44 5.72
C GLY A 153 -15.33 -9.45 4.58
N ARG A 154 -16.61 -9.17 4.87
CA ARG A 154 -17.63 -9.04 3.83
C ARG A 154 -17.38 -7.88 2.89
N THR A 155 -16.92 -6.74 3.42
CA THR A 155 -16.57 -5.57 2.61
C THR A 155 -15.39 -5.88 1.67
N LEU A 156 -14.35 -6.55 2.18
CA LEU A 156 -13.18 -6.94 1.38
C LEU A 156 -13.55 -7.93 0.28
N ARG A 157 -14.39 -8.92 0.59
CA ARG A 157 -14.90 -9.87 -0.43
C ARG A 157 -15.69 -9.17 -1.53
N ALA A 158 -16.48 -8.17 -1.19
CA ALA A 158 -17.26 -7.41 -2.18
C ALA A 158 -16.36 -6.68 -3.20
N VAL A 159 -15.10 -6.40 -2.87
CA VAL A 159 -14.10 -5.79 -3.76
C VAL A 159 -13.05 -6.79 -4.27
N GLY A 160 -13.30 -8.10 -4.09
CA GLY A 160 -12.46 -9.16 -4.65
C GLY A 160 -11.23 -9.52 -3.80
N ILE A 161 -11.18 -9.13 -2.54
CA ILE A 161 -10.09 -9.47 -1.62
C ILE A 161 -10.53 -10.64 -0.72
N GLY A 162 -9.67 -11.68 -0.60
CA GLY A 162 -9.98 -12.87 0.22
C GLY A 162 -11.05 -13.78 -0.39
N THR A 163 -11.18 -13.79 -1.72
CA THR A 163 -11.91 -14.81 -2.46
C THR A 163 -10.99 -16.00 -2.73
N ASP A 164 -11.56 -17.21 -2.77
CA ASP A 164 -10.80 -18.47 -2.89
C ASP A 164 -9.85 -18.54 -4.10
N ASP A 165 -10.09 -17.72 -5.11
CA ASP A 165 -9.21 -17.60 -6.29
C ASP A 165 -7.83 -16.97 -5.99
N ASN A 166 -7.64 -16.39 -4.80
CA ASN A 166 -6.43 -15.69 -4.39
C ASN A 166 -5.58 -16.50 -3.38
N GLU A 167 -6.06 -17.63 -2.87
CA GLU A 167 -5.32 -18.49 -1.94
C GLU A 167 -4.23 -19.37 -2.62
N SER A 168 -4.19 -19.39 -3.96
CA SER A 168 -3.37 -20.33 -4.71
C SER A 168 -1.93 -19.88 -4.98
N HIS A 169 -1.49 -18.72 -4.46
CA HIS A 169 -0.13 -18.21 -4.73
C HIS A 169 0.50 -17.61 -3.46
N VAL A 170 0.77 -18.47 -2.47
CA VAL A 170 1.75 -18.21 -1.41
C VAL A 170 2.95 -19.12 -1.61
#